data_f9bf0bba9394a66b2aaf46f10359488d
#
_entry.id   f9bf0bba9394a66b2aaf46f10359488d
#
_cell.length_a   1.000
_cell.length_b   1.000
_cell.length_c   1.000
_cell.angle_alpha   90.00
_cell.angle_beta   90.00
_cell.angle_gamma   90.00
#
_symmetry.space_group_name_H-M   'P 1'
#
loop_
_entity.id
_entity.type
_entity.pdbx_description
1 polymer ?
#
loop_
_entity_poly.entity_id
_entity_poly.type
_entity_poly.pdbx_seq_one_letter_code
_entity_poly.pdbx_strand_id
1 'polypeptide(L)'
;TVIKSNVSEEEKRLISGITHLNNRIQVRVRLSENRDSKSYRSLLKLLAKNHISLDLINIFPEHQMFTIDASEKEKLNEIMNKAGIKYSIIEGCSTIAIVGAGMNGVPGVMASIINTLISNEIEVLQTTDSNMTIWCLIYTSKVKEAIRLLHKEFNLGNIN
;
A
#
# COMPACT_ATOMS: atom_id res chain seq x y z
N THR A 1 16.72 5.07 19.47
CA THR A 1 16.17 6.43 19.53
C THR A 1 14.74 6.41 19.10
N VAL A 2 13.84 6.56 20.03
CA VAL A 2 12.42 6.64 19.72
C VAL A 2 12.15 8.02 19.12
N ILE A 3 11.92 8.06 17.81
CA ILE A 3 11.42 9.26 17.19
C ILE A 3 9.97 9.40 17.59
N LYS A 4 9.69 10.26 18.56
CA LYS A 4 8.32 10.59 18.88
C LYS A 4 7.76 11.39 17.71
N SER A 5 6.69 10.89 17.10
CA SER A 5 5.96 11.69 16.16
C SER A 5 5.28 12.84 16.91
N ASN A 6 5.74 14.04 16.65
CA ASN A 6 5.11 15.25 17.20
C ASN A 6 3.97 15.67 16.27
N VAL A 7 2.91 14.86 16.21
CA VAL A 7 1.71 15.24 15.49
C VAL A 7 0.98 16.28 16.34
N SER A 8 0.80 17.47 15.79
CA SER A 8 0.05 18.52 16.46
C SER A 8 -1.44 18.15 16.56
N GLU A 9 -2.16 18.79 17.47
CA GLU A 9 -3.61 18.60 17.59
C GLU A 9 -4.36 18.97 16.30
N GLU A 10 -3.84 19.94 15.58
CA GLU A 10 -4.38 20.34 14.28
C GLU A 10 -4.19 19.25 13.24
N GLU A 11 -3.02 18.63 13.18
CA GLU A 11 -2.73 17.51 12.29
C GLU A 11 -3.61 16.30 12.61
N LYS A 12 -3.82 15.99 13.88
CA LYS A 12 -4.71 14.92 14.31
C LYS A 12 -6.15 15.11 13.86
N ARG A 13 -6.63 16.35 13.81
CA ARG A 13 -7.99 16.67 13.37
C ARG A 13 -8.21 16.48 11.87
N LEU A 14 -7.13 16.41 11.08
CA LEU A 14 -7.24 16.18 9.65
C LEU A 14 -7.65 14.75 9.31
N ILE A 15 -7.41 13.79 10.22
CA ILE A 15 -7.76 12.39 10.01
C ILE A 15 -9.23 12.18 10.38
N SER A 16 -10.05 11.80 9.43
CA SER A 16 -11.48 11.58 9.62
C SER A 16 -11.86 10.11 9.76
N GLY A 17 -11.05 9.19 9.30
CA GLY A 17 -11.37 7.77 9.39
C GLY A 17 -10.26 6.86 8.90
N ILE A 18 -10.40 5.58 9.25
CA ILE A 18 -9.50 4.52 8.80
C ILE A 18 -10.36 3.37 8.31
N THR A 19 -10.10 2.92 7.09
CA THR A 19 -10.75 1.74 6.50
C THR A 19 -9.71 0.74 6.06
N HIS A 20 -10.13 -0.47 5.70
CA HIS A 20 -9.22 -1.47 5.19
C HIS A 20 -9.86 -2.30 4.09
N LEU A 21 -9.03 -2.86 3.24
CA LEU A 21 -9.42 -3.76 2.16
C LEU A 21 -8.55 -5.01 2.25
N ASN A 22 -9.17 -6.15 2.48
CA ASN A 22 -8.48 -7.44 2.58
C ASN A 22 -8.31 -8.11 1.22
N ASN A 23 -7.72 -9.29 1.23
CA ASN A 23 -7.54 -10.13 0.04
C ASN A 23 -6.73 -9.44 -1.05
N ARG A 24 -5.61 -8.82 -0.65
CA ARG A 24 -4.68 -8.19 -1.59
C ARG A 24 -3.44 -9.04 -1.76
N ILE A 25 -2.90 -9.00 -2.96
CA ILE A 25 -1.60 -9.57 -3.30
C ILE A 25 -0.73 -8.45 -3.80
N GLN A 26 0.52 -8.36 -3.29
CA GLN A 26 1.51 -7.47 -3.88
C GLN A 26 2.27 -8.21 -4.98
N VAL A 27 2.38 -7.58 -6.13
CA VAL A 27 3.14 -8.08 -7.27
C VAL A 27 4.38 -7.22 -7.45
N ARG A 28 5.54 -7.85 -7.55
CA ARG A 28 6.80 -7.18 -7.79
C ARG A 28 7.42 -7.68 -9.08
N VAL A 29 7.76 -6.77 -9.97
CA VAL A 29 8.37 -7.08 -11.26
C VAL A 29 9.67 -6.29 -11.37
N ARG A 30 10.80 -7.00 -11.44
CA ARG A 30 12.12 -6.38 -11.47
C ARG A 30 12.66 -6.33 -12.88
N LEU A 31 13.23 -5.19 -13.25
CA LEU A 31 13.88 -5.02 -14.56
C LEU A 31 15.03 -6.00 -14.74
N SER A 32 15.83 -6.25 -13.68
CA SER A 32 16.98 -7.16 -13.73
C SER A 32 16.62 -8.57 -14.17
N GLU A 33 15.42 -9.02 -13.88
CA GLU A 33 14.91 -10.34 -14.27
C GLU A 33 14.21 -10.33 -15.64
N ASN A 34 13.98 -9.16 -16.21
CA ASN A 34 13.16 -8.97 -17.40
C ASN A 34 13.84 -8.14 -18.50
N ARG A 35 15.17 -8.11 -18.52
CA ARG A 35 15.92 -7.31 -19.50
C ARG A 35 15.64 -7.68 -20.94
N ASP A 36 15.36 -8.96 -21.18
CA ASP A 36 15.05 -9.48 -22.52
C ASP A 36 13.56 -9.46 -22.83
N SER A 37 12.73 -9.02 -21.89
CA SER A 37 11.28 -8.97 -22.07
C SER A 37 10.84 -7.67 -22.72
N LYS A 38 10.26 -7.77 -23.90
CA LYS A 38 9.68 -6.62 -24.58
C LYS A 38 8.43 -6.10 -23.88
N SER A 39 7.80 -6.94 -23.08
CA SER A 39 6.54 -6.60 -22.39
C SER A 39 6.75 -5.87 -21.06
N TYR A 40 7.96 -5.82 -20.53
CA TYR A 40 8.23 -5.17 -19.24
C TYR A 40 7.80 -3.70 -19.23
N ARG A 41 8.16 -2.94 -20.27
CA ARG A 41 7.85 -1.50 -20.33
C ARG A 41 6.36 -1.20 -20.53
N SER A 42 5.64 -2.15 -21.11
CA SER A 42 4.21 -2.03 -21.36
C SER A 42 3.35 -2.89 -20.43
N LEU A 43 3.92 -3.30 -19.30
CA LEU A 43 3.28 -4.20 -18.35
C LEU A 43 1.90 -3.70 -17.89
N LEU A 44 1.80 -2.44 -17.46
CA LEU A 44 0.53 -1.90 -16.97
C LEU A 44 -0.53 -1.87 -18.06
N LYS A 45 -0.13 -1.55 -19.29
CA LYS A 45 -1.02 -1.57 -20.45
C LYS A 45 -1.51 -2.99 -20.75
N LEU A 46 -0.61 -3.98 -20.65
CA LEU A 46 -0.94 -5.39 -20.83
C LEU A 46 -1.97 -5.86 -19.80
N LEU A 47 -1.78 -5.50 -18.54
CA LEU A 47 -2.69 -5.88 -17.47
C LEU A 47 -4.05 -5.20 -17.62
N ALA A 48 -4.06 -3.91 -17.96
CA ALA A 48 -5.30 -3.17 -18.22
C ALA A 48 -6.09 -3.79 -19.39
N LYS A 49 -5.40 -4.15 -20.45
CA LYS A 49 -6.01 -4.80 -21.63
C LYS A 49 -6.67 -6.12 -21.25
N ASN A 50 -6.14 -6.82 -20.28
CA ASN A 50 -6.67 -8.10 -19.80
C ASN A 50 -7.62 -7.92 -18.61
N HIS A 51 -8.08 -6.71 -18.35
CA HIS A 51 -9.07 -6.39 -17.32
C HIS A 51 -8.65 -6.74 -15.88
N ILE A 52 -7.36 -6.67 -15.59
CA ILE A 52 -6.89 -6.77 -14.20
C ILE A 52 -6.88 -5.39 -13.59
N SER A 53 -7.61 -5.23 -12.49
CA SER A 53 -7.68 -3.98 -11.74
C SER A 53 -6.48 -3.88 -10.82
N LEU A 54 -5.72 -2.80 -10.94
CA LEU A 54 -4.52 -2.56 -10.14
C LEU A 54 -4.79 -1.47 -9.12
N ASP A 55 -4.31 -1.71 -7.90
CA ASP A 55 -4.28 -0.69 -6.85
C ASP A 55 -2.82 -0.42 -6.46
N LEU A 56 -2.55 0.63 -5.70
CA LEU A 56 -1.23 0.95 -5.16
C LEU A 56 -0.11 0.73 -6.17
N ILE A 57 -0.13 1.47 -7.26
CA ILE A 57 0.90 1.32 -8.30
C ILE A 57 2.10 2.20 -7.96
N ASN A 58 3.28 1.58 -7.82
CA ASN A 58 4.55 2.28 -7.67
C ASN A 58 5.50 1.83 -8.77
N ILE A 59 6.02 2.79 -9.53
CA ILE A 59 6.93 2.53 -10.63
C ILE A 59 8.28 3.18 -10.30
N PHE A 60 9.32 2.36 -10.26
CA PHE A 60 10.69 2.80 -10.05
C PHE A 60 11.52 2.45 -11.29
N PRO A 61 12.70 3.05 -11.48
CA PRO A 61 13.53 2.74 -12.64
C PRO A 61 13.87 1.26 -12.78
N GLU A 62 14.03 0.54 -11.67
CA GLU A 62 14.49 -0.84 -11.69
C GLU A 62 13.43 -1.88 -11.33
N HIS A 63 12.24 -1.44 -10.91
CA HIS A 63 11.16 -2.36 -10.58
C HIS A 63 9.81 -1.67 -10.57
N GLN A 64 8.77 -2.48 -10.65
CA GLN A 64 7.38 -2.04 -10.53
C GLN A 64 6.71 -2.85 -9.44
N MET A 65 5.89 -2.19 -8.64
CA MET A 65 5.09 -2.84 -7.61
C MET A 65 3.65 -2.39 -7.73
N PHE A 66 2.74 -3.31 -7.58
CA PHE A 66 1.31 -3.00 -7.56
C PHE A 66 0.57 -4.08 -6.77
N THR A 67 -0.67 -3.79 -6.43
CA THR A 67 -1.53 -4.74 -5.75
C THR A 67 -2.72 -5.10 -6.63
N ILE A 68 -3.16 -6.34 -6.47
CA ILE A 68 -4.37 -6.86 -7.11
C ILE A 68 -5.21 -7.60 -6.09
N ASP A 69 -6.46 -7.88 -6.43
CA ASP A 69 -7.30 -8.77 -5.63
C ASP A 69 -6.74 -10.20 -5.69
N ALA A 70 -6.77 -10.91 -4.58
CA ALA A 70 -6.27 -12.27 -4.50
C ALA A 70 -6.95 -13.23 -5.49
N SER A 71 -8.20 -12.97 -5.85
CA SER A 71 -8.94 -13.78 -6.82
C SER A 71 -8.37 -13.67 -8.24
N GLU A 72 -7.57 -12.65 -8.52
CA GLU A 72 -6.96 -12.43 -9.83
C GLU A 72 -5.60 -13.12 -10.02
N LYS A 73 -5.14 -13.84 -9.00
CA LYS A 73 -3.81 -14.47 -8.99
C LYS A 73 -3.55 -15.37 -10.19
N GLU A 74 -4.47 -16.29 -10.46
CA GLU A 74 -4.33 -17.25 -11.56
C GLU A 74 -4.33 -16.57 -12.92
N LYS A 75 -5.21 -15.61 -13.10
CA LYS A 75 -5.28 -14.81 -14.32
C LYS A 75 -3.99 -14.03 -14.56
N LEU A 76 -3.46 -13.42 -13.50
CA LEU A 76 -2.16 -12.74 -13.56
C LEU A 76 -1.07 -13.70 -14.01
N ASN A 77 -1.02 -14.88 -13.40
CA ASN A 77 0.00 -15.87 -13.72
C ASN A 77 -0.02 -16.29 -15.21
N GLU A 78 -1.21 -16.50 -15.74
CA GLU A 78 -1.38 -16.83 -17.16
C GLU A 78 -0.86 -15.71 -18.07
N ILE A 79 -1.22 -14.46 -17.75
CA ILE A 79 -0.81 -13.28 -18.53
C ILE A 79 0.71 -13.12 -18.48
N MET A 80 1.31 -13.23 -17.31
CA MET A 80 2.75 -13.04 -17.11
C MET A 80 3.54 -14.14 -17.79
N ASN A 81 3.11 -15.39 -17.68
CA ASN A 81 3.77 -16.51 -18.34
C ASN A 81 3.71 -16.39 -19.85
N LYS A 82 2.55 -16.03 -20.38
CA LYS A 82 2.37 -15.83 -21.83
C LYS A 82 3.23 -14.70 -22.36
N ALA A 83 3.41 -13.65 -21.58
CA ALA A 83 4.22 -12.49 -21.93
C ALA A 83 5.72 -12.68 -21.66
N GLY A 84 6.10 -13.79 -21.01
CA GLY A 84 7.49 -14.06 -20.66
C GLY A 84 8.03 -13.13 -19.58
N ILE A 85 7.17 -12.64 -18.70
CA ILE A 85 7.55 -11.73 -17.60
C ILE A 85 7.76 -12.53 -16.33
N LYS A 86 8.92 -12.35 -15.70
CA LYS A 86 9.24 -12.92 -14.39
C LYS A 86 8.78 -11.94 -13.29
N TYR A 87 8.19 -12.48 -12.25
CA TYR A 87 7.66 -11.69 -11.15
C TYR A 87 7.65 -12.47 -9.85
N SER A 88 7.45 -11.78 -8.74
CA SER A 88 7.22 -12.37 -7.42
C SER A 88 5.98 -11.78 -6.80
N ILE A 89 5.37 -12.52 -5.88
CA ILE A 89 4.17 -12.07 -5.18
C ILE A 89 4.33 -12.24 -3.67
N ILE A 90 3.64 -11.38 -2.93
CA ILE A 90 3.43 -11.52 -1.50
C ILE A 90 1.92 -11.64 -1.30
N GLU A 91 1.50 -12.74 -0.72
CA GLU A 91 0.08 -13.01 -0.44
C GLU A 91 -0.30 -12.62 0.99
N GLY A 92 -1.58 -12.67 1.29
CA GLY A 92 -2.07 -12.40 2.64
C GLY A 92 -1.90 -10.96 3.07
N CYS A 93 -2.11 -10.03 2.14
CA CYS A 93 -1.96 -8.61 2.39
C CYS A 93 -3.32 -7.90 2.48
N SER A 94 -3.30 -6.77 3.14
CA SER A 94 -4.44 -5.86 3.24
C SER A 94 -3.95 -4.43 3.09
N THR A 95 -4.78 -3.59 2.51
CA THR A 95 -4.53 -2.16 2.41
C THR A 95 -5.29 -1.45 3.51
N ILE A 96 -4.60 -0.60 4.27
CA ILE A 96 -5.23 0.31 5.20
C ILE A 96 -5.29 1.68 4.54
N ALA A 97 -6.46 2.29 4.53
CA ALA A 97 -6.67 3.64 4.02
C ALA A 97 -6.91 4.59 5.18
N ILE A 98 -6.04 5.55 5.35
CA ILE A 98 -6.17 6.61 6.34
C ILE A 98 -6.71 7.83 5.62
N VAL A 99 -7.93 8.22 5.93
CA VAL A 99 -8.68 9.25 5.21
C VAL A 99 -8.74 10.54 6.01
N GLY A 100 -8.49 11.64 5.35
CA GLY A 100 -8.59 12.97 5.95
C GLY A 100 -8.62 14.04 4.88
N ALA A 101 -8.73 15.29 5.27
CA ALA A 101 -8.75 16.41 4.37
C ALA A 101 -7.41 17.16 4.40
N GLY A 102 -6.79 17.33 3.22
CA GLY A 102 -5.58 18.14 3.10
C GLY A 102 -4.33 17.56 3.77
N MET A 103 -4.23 16.25 3.90
CA MET A 103 -3.08 15.61 4.56
C MET A 103 -1.77 15.76 3.79
N ASN A 104 -1.85 15.89 2.49
CA ASN A 104 -0.68 15.88 1.62
C ASN A 104 0.25 17.08 1.81
N GLY A 105 -0.16 18.14 2.36
CA GLY A 105 0.69 19.30 2.62
C GLY A 105 1.05 19.47 4.08
N VAL A 106 0.68 18.51 4.94
CA VAL A 106 0.87 18.63 6.40
C VAL A 106 2.04 17.78 6.85
N PRO A 107 3.14 18.40 7.29
CA PRO A 107 4.30 17.65 7.79
C PRO A 107 3.92 16.83 9.01
N GLY A 108 4.50 15.66 9.12
CA GLY A 108 4.35 14.81 10.29
C GLY A 108 3.26 13.76 10.22
N VAL A 109 2.23 13.92 9.38
CA VAL A 109 1.14 12.93 9.30
C VAL A 109 1.65 11.58 8.77
N MET A 110 2.32 11.58 7.63
CA MET A 110 2.90 10.36 7.06
C MET A 110 3.93 9.75 8.01
N ALA A 111 4.81 10.58 8.56
CA ALA A 111 5.82 10.13 9.50
C ALA A 111 5.21 9.48 10.73
N SER A 112 4.14 10.05 11.26
CA SER A 112 3.43 9.52 12.42
C SER A 112 2.79 8.15 12.11
N ILE A 113 2.16 8.02 10.95
CA ILE A 113 1.56 6.76 10.51
C ILE A 113 2.62 5.66 10.41
N ILE A 114 3.66 5.93 9.64
CA ILE A 114 4.74 4.95 9.39
C ILE A 114 5.44 4.59 10.69
N ASN A 115 5.78 5.59 11.51
CA ASN A 115 6.45 5.35 12.78
C ASN A 115 5.59 4.52 13.75
N THR A 116 4.28 4.80 13.81
CA THR A 116 3.36 4.02 14.64
C THR A 116 3.34 2.55 14.24
N LEU A 117 3.32 2.27 12.95
CA LEU A 117 3.32 0.91 12.45
C LEU A 117 4.67 0.21 12.69
N ILE A 118 5.77 0.83 12.27
CA ILE A 118 7.10 0.22 12.37
C ILE A 118 7.52 0.01 13.82
N SER A 119 7.27 0.96 14.71
CA SER A 119 7.64 0.81 16.13
C SER A 119 6.85 -0.26 16.87
N ASN A 120 5.76 -0.75 16.28
CA ASN A 120 4.96 -1.85 16.80
C ASN A 120 5.15 -3.14 15.99
N GLU A 121 6.28 -3.25 15.28
CA GLU A 121 6.66 -4.43 14.50
C GLU A 121 5.66 -4.78 13.39
N ILE A 122 4.97 -3.78 12.86
CA ILE A 122 4.10 -3.94 11.70
C ILE A 122 4.87 -3.50 10.46
N GLU A 123 5.21 -4.46 9.60
CA GLU A 123 5.94 -4.19 8.38
C GLU A 123 5.05 -3.48 7.37
N VAL A 124 5.54 -2.37 6.84
CA VAL A 124 4.85 -1.62 5.78
C VAL A 124 5.45 -2.04 4.45
N LEU A 125 4.68 -2.81 3.67
CA LEU A 125 5.15 -3.37 2.42
C LEU A 125 5.17 -2.37 1.28
N GLN A 126 4.25 -1.42 1.32
CA GLN A 126 4.10 -0.41 0.27
C GLN A 126 3.23 0.73 0.78
N THR A 127 3.50 1.93 0.33
CA THR A 127 2.67 3.11 0.63
C THR A 127 2.40 3.88 -0.64
N THR A 128 1.26 4.54 -0.66
CA THR A 128 0.98 5.57 -1.66
C THR A 128 0.07 6.61 -1.03
N ASP A 129 0.06 7.80 -1.57
CA ASP A 129 -0.73 8.89 -1.00
C ASP A 129 -1.36 9.76 -2.07
N SER A 130 -2.44 10.39 -1.67
CA SER A 130 -3.11 11.45 -2.42
C SER A 130 -3.42 12.59 -1.46
N ASN A 131 -4.09 13.63 -1.94
CA ASN A 131 -4.42 14.78 -1.11
C ASN A 131 -5.30 14.42 0.10
N MET A 132 -6.10 13.37 0.00
CA MET A 132 -7.11 13.02 1.02
C MET A 132 -6.91 11.66 1.69
N THR A 133 -6.03 10.83 1.15
CA THR A 133 -5.90 9.45 1.65
C THR A 133 -4.45 9.00 1.59
N ILE A 134 -4.04 8.30 2.65
CA ILE A 134 -2.76 7.59 2.69
C ILE A 134 -3.09 6.11 2.74
N TRP A 135 -2.51 5.34 1.82
CA TRP A 135 -2.67 3.89 1.80
C TRP A 135 -1.38 3.21 2.23
N CYS A 136 -1.53 2.22 3.12
CA CYS A 136 -0.43 1.37 3.55
C CYS A 136 -0.80 -0.09 3.31
N LEU A 137 0.08 -0.82 2.65
CA LEU A 137 -0.06 -2.26 2.48
C LEU A 137 0.67 -2.96 3.62
N ILE A 138 -0.03 -3.81 4.34
CA ILE A 138 0.51 -4.59 5.45
C ILE A 138 0.02 -6.04 5.35
N TYR A 139 0.58 -6.94 6.16
CA TYR A 139 0.05 -8.29 6.27
C TYR A 139 -1.32 -8.28 6.94
N THR A 140 -2.24 -9.07 6.42
CA THR A 140 -3.62 -9.18 6.92
C THR A 140 -3.67 -9.51 8.41
N SER A 141 -2.73 -10.34 8.89
CA SER A 141 -2.65 -10.71 10.31
C SER A 141 -2.43 -9.52 11.25
N LYS A 142 -1.99 -8.38 10.73
CA LYS A 142 -1.68 -7.18 11.51
C LYS A 142 -2.73 -6.08 11.38
N VAL A 143 -3.77 -6.28 10.59
CA VAL A 143 -4.78 -5.23 10.33
C VAL A 143 -5.46 -4.74 11.59
N LYS A 144 -5.94 -5.64 12.43
CA LYS A 144 -6.64 -5.28 13.67
C LYS A 144 -5.78 -4.41 14.58
N GLU A 145 -4.55 -4.84 14.80
CA GLU A 145 -3.59 -4.12 15.63
C GLU A 145 -3.25 -2.76 15.05
N ALA A 146 -2.99 -2.71 13.73
CA ALA A 146 -2.67 -1.47 13.04
C ALA A 146 -3.79 -0.44 13.17
N ILE A 147 -5.03 -0.85 12.92
CA ILE A 147 -6.19 0.04 13.04
C ILE A 147 -6.34 0.55 14.47
N ARG A 148 -6.19 -0.32 15.45
CA ARG A 148 -6.27 0.05 16.88
C ARG A 148 -5.20 1.09 17.23
N LEU A 149 -3.96 0.87 16.82
CA LEU A 149 -2.85 1.76 17.10
C LEU A 149 -3.03 3.13 16.42
N LEU A 150 -3.48 3.14 15.18
CA LEU A 150 -3.71 4.38 14.45
C LEU A 150 -4.91 5.16 15.00
N HIS A 151 -5.98 4.48 15.41
CA HIS A 151 -7.11 5.12 16.10
C HIS A 151 -6.64 5.80 17.37
N LYS A 152 -5.79 5.15 18.14
CA LYS A 152 -5.22 5.70 19.37
C LYS A 152 -4.34 6.92 19.07
N GLU A 153 -3.46 6.82 18.08
CA GLU A 153 -2.54 7.91 17.71
C GLU A 153 -3.29 9.16 17.26
N PHE A 154 -4.39 8.99 16.52
CA PHE A 154 -5.17 10.10 15.98
C PHE A 154 -6.48 10.37 16.74
N ASN A 155 -6.68 9.72 17.89
CA ASN A 155 -7.86 9.91 18.76
C ASN A 155 -9.21 9.64 18.08
N LEU A 156 -9.25 8.72 17.12
CA LEU A 156 -10.47 8.43 16.36
C LEU A 156 -11.48 7.54 17.12
N GLY A 157 -11.03 6.83 18.15
CA GLY A 157 -11.89 5.95 18.95
C GLY A 157 -12.66 6.63 20.07
N ASN A 158 -12.42 7.92 20.30
CA ASN A 158 -13.00 8.69 21.42
C ASN A 158 -14.12 9.62 20.95
N ILE A 159 -14.96 9.16 20.06
CA ILE A 159 -16.16 9.91 19.67
C ILE A 159 -17.27 9.50 20.65
N ASN A 160 -17.47 10.31 21.65
CA ASN A 160 -18.67 10.23 22.48
C ASN A 160 -19.68 11.25 21.95
#